data_0663462ffd996bf5110442259e5217c9
#
_entry.id   0663462ffd996bf5110442259e5217c9
#
_cell.length_a   1.000
_cell.length_b   1.000
_cell.length_c   1.000
_cell.angle_alpha   90.00
_cell.angle_beta   90.00
_cell.angle_gamma   90.00
#
_symmetry.space_group_name_H-M   'P 1'
#
loop_
_entity.id
_entity.type
_entity.pdbx_description
1 polymer ?
#
loop_
_entity_poly.entity_id
_entity_poly.type
_entity_poly.pdbx_seq_one_letter_code
_entity_poly.pdbx_strand_id
1 'polypeptide(L)'
;MKLLNFTFLATYFCGVALYAQETSVFVVKPYLQDANPTEITVMWETSLGEESVVEFGTSPKLGKKAVGGAEDINFGPSRIHEVKLTGLKRFTTYYYRVKTDKLVSDIYQFKTPPFASDNESFNFLAMSDMQIDHQNPDKFNEIVNKGILPFLKSEYGNTTPDDLAM
;
A
#
# COMPACT_ATOMS: atom_id res chain seq x y z
N MET A 1 -50.20 41.51 50.14
CA MET A 1 -50.24 40.52 49.06
C MET A 1 -48.97 40.71 48.28
N LYS A 2 -47.95 39.85 48.52
CA LYS A 2 -46.65 39.92 47.84
C LYS A 2 -46.64 38.92 46.68
N LEU A 3 -46.50 39.45 45.47
CA LEU A 3 -46.29 38.59 44.28
C LEU A 3 -44.85 38.09 44.29
N LEU A 4 -44.67 36.75 44.18
CA LEU A 4 -43.39 36.05 44.07
C LEU A 4 -43.14 35.85 42.56
N ASN A 5 -42.13 36.55 42.00
CA ASN A 5 -41.71 36.38 40.64
C ASN A 5 -40.82 35.19 40.59
N PHE A 6 -41.23 34.13 39.86
CA PHE A 6 -40.45 32.94 39.54
C PHE A 6 -39.73 33.19 38.21
N THR A 7 -38.41 33.41 38.27
CA THR A 7 -37.58 33.51 37.08
C THR A 7 -37.13 32.11 36.71
N PHE A 8 -37.62 31.59 35.58
CA PHE A 8 -37.20 30.30 35.03
C PHE A 8 -35.87 30.51 34.27
N LEU A 9 -34.79 30.00 34.82
CA LEU A 9 -33.49 29.98 34.17
C LEU A 9 -33.39 28.70 33.28
N ALA A 10 -33.60 28.88 31.96
CA ALA A 10 -33.42 27.79 30.97
C ALA A 10 -31.93 27.62 30.69
N THR A 11 -31.34 26.59 31.24
CA THR A 11 -29.96 26.15 30.88
C THR A 11 -29.98 25.44 29.53
N TYR A 12 -29.45 26.09 28.50
CA TYR A 12 -29.22 25.52 27.17
C TYR A 12 -28.03 24.58 27.28
N PHE A 13 -28.26 23.26 27.28
CA PHE A 13 -27.22 22.26 27.20
C PHE A 13 -26.84 22.11 25.72
N CYS A 14 -25.77 22.79 25.29
CA CYS A 14 -25.21 22.63 23.96
C CYS A 14 -24.44 21.29 23.94
N GLY A 15 -25.11 20.24 23.53
CA GLY A 15 -24.48 18.93 23.32
C GLY A 15 -23.51 18.99 22.14
N VAL A 16 -22.21 19.02 22.40
CA VAL A 16 -21.18 18.83 21.38
C VAL A 16 -21.19 17.35 21.02
N ALA A 17 -21.78 16.99 19.86
CA ALA A 17 -21.65 15.65 19.30
C ALA A 17 -20.18 15.49 18.86
N LEU A 18 -19.43 14.73 19.61
CA LEU A 18 -18.10 14.24 19.20
C LEU A 18 -18.33 13.18 18.10
N TYR A 19 -18.25 13.61 16.85
CA TYR A 19 -18.15 12.67 15.74
C TYR A 19 -16.75 12.03 15.83
N ALA A 20 -16.69 10.74 16.15
CA ALA A 20 -15.47 9.96 15.97
C ALA A 20 -15.13 10.00 14.48
N GLN A 21 -14.05 10.69 14.12
CA GLN A 21 -13.55 10.68 12.75
C GLN A 21 -12.97 9.29 12.50
N GLU A 22 -13.60 8.50 11.64
CA GLU A 22 -13.07 7.20 11.24
C GLU A 22 -11.67 7.39 10.64
N THR A 23 -10.72 6.64 11.16
CA THR A 23 -9.33 6.71 10.70
C THR A 23 -9.14 5.69 9.59
N SER A 24 -8.66 6.14 8.43
CA SER A 24 -8.29 5.24 7.34
C SER A 24 -7.16 4.30 7.76
N VAL A 25 -7.25 3.02 7.36
CA VAL A 25 -6.24 2.00 7.58
C VAL A 25 -5.94 1.27 6.27
N PHE A 26 -4.73 0.71 6.14
CA PHE A 26 -4.43 -0.19 5.05
C PHE A 26 -5.15 -1.53 5.26
N VAL A 27 -6.02 -1.89 4.32
CA VAL A 27 -6.65 -3.22 4.21
C VAL A 27 -5.68 -4.17 3.52
N VAL A 28 -5.05 -3.69 2.41
CA VAL A 28 -3.93 -4.34 1.74
C VAL A 28 -2.78 -3.37 1.66
N LYS A 29 -1.61 -3.80 2.12
CA LYS A 29 -0.37 -3.01 2.02
C LYS A 29 0.03 -2.82 0.55
N PRO A 30 0.85 -1.80 0.24
CA PRO A 30 1.31 -1.56 -1.13
C PRO A 30 1.95 -2.79 -1.77
N TYR A 31 1.53 -3.06 -2.99
CA TYR A 31 2.08 -4.10 -3.86
C TYR A 31 2.24 -3.57 -5.28
N LEU A 32 2.97 -4.31 -6.10
CA LEU A 32 3.37 -3.88 -7.44
C LEU A 32 2.72 -4.77 -8.50
N GLN A 33 2.35 -4.15 -9.62
CA GLN A 33 1.84 -4.83 -10.81
C GLN A 33 2.47 -4.23 -12.08
N ASP A 34 2.34 -4.94 -13.20
CA ASP A 34 2.76 -4.50 -14.53
C ASP A 34 4.21 -3.99 -14.59
N ALA A 35 5.13 -4.75 -13.97
CA ALA A 35 6.54 -4.38 -13.93
C ALA A 35 7.16 -4.38 -15.33
N ASN A 36 7.55 -3.20 -15.80
CA ASN A 36 8.23 -2.97 -17.07
C ASN A 36 9.56 -2.22 -16.85
N PRO A 37 10.49 -2.23 -17.81
CA PRO A 37 11.78 -1.55 -17.65
C PRO A 37 11.69 -0.06 -17.33
N THR A 38 10.61 0.60 -17.73
CA THR A 38 10.44 2.06 -17.62
C THR A 38 9.16 2.50 -16.91
N GLU A 39 8.36 1.55 -16.45
CA GLU A 39 7.12 1.82 -15.73
C GLU A 39 6.74 0.69 -14.78
N ILE A 40 5.94 0.99 -13.78
CA ILE A 40 5.37 0.04 -12.83
C ILE A 40 4.09 0.62 -12.24
N THR A 41 3.14 -0.22 -11.90
CA THR A 41 1.92 0.16 -11.19
C THR A 41 2.03 -0.17 -9.71
N VAL A 42 1.80 0.82 -8.85
CA VAL A 42 1.72 0.64 -7.41
C VAL A 42 0.26 0.62 -7.01
N MET A 43 -0.15 -0.42 -6.31
CA MET A 43 -1.52 -0.62 -5.82
C MET A 43 -1.54 -0.82 -4.32
N TRP A 44 -2.62 -0.40 -3.67
CA TRP A 44 -2.91 -0.67 -2.26
C TRP A 44 -4.40 -0.54 -2.00
N GLU A 45 -4.86 -1.01 -0.86
CA GLU A 45 -6.26 -0.92 -0.46
C GLU A 45 -6.37 -0.26 0.92
N THR A 46 -7.33 0.65 1.05
CA THR A 46 -7.64 1.33 2.31
C THR A 46 -9.10 1.20 2.68
N SER A 47 -9.41 1.30 3.97
CA SER A 47 -10.80 1.30 4.44
C SER A 47 -11.56 2.57 4.02
N LEU A 48 -10.85 3.70 3.87
CA LEU A 48 -11.39 5.02 3.52
C LEU A 48 -10.33 5.84 2.81
N GLY A 49 -10.74 6.92 2.16
CA GLY A 49 -9.86 7.93 1.57
C GLY A 49 -9.87 7.93 0.05
N GLU A 50 -9.57 9.10 -0.51
CA GLU A 50 -9.64 9.37 -1.95
C GLU A 50 -8.26 9.61 -2.56
N GLU A 51 -7.34 10.17 -1.76
CA GLU A 51 -6.02 10.56 -2.27
C GLU A 51 -5.21 9.31 -2.63
N SER A 52 -4.72 9.25 -3.87
CA SER A 52 -3.89 8.16 -4.37
C SER A 52 -2.55 8.75 -4.82
N VAL A 53 -1.57 8.74 -3.92
CA VAL A 53 -0.26 9.35 -4.16
C VAL A 53 0.85 8.36 -3.89
N VAL A 54 1.82 8.32 -4.80
CA VAL A 54 3.11 7.64 -4.59
C VAL A 54 4.21 8.68 -4.62
N GLU A 55 4.97 8.75 -3.53
CA GLU A 55 6.24 9.46 -3.49
C GLU A 55 7.37 8.46 -3.78
N PHE A 56 8.28 8.77 -4.69
CA PHE A 56 9.32 7.82 -5.12
C PHE A 56 10.63 8.50 -5.54
N GLY A 57 11.68 7.71 -5.67
CA GLY A 57 13.00 8.18 -6.10
C GLY A 57 14.05 7.08 -6.06
N THR A 58 15.27 7.38 -6.49
CA THR A 58 16.41 6.44 -6.49
C THR A 58 17.16 6.40 -5.14
N SER A 59 16.60 7.02 -4.13
CA SER A 59 17.10 6.96 -2.74
C SER A 59 15.93 7.04 -1.76
N PRO A 60 16.10 6.68 -0.47
CA PRO A 60 15.06 6.80 0.55
C PRO A 60 14.55 8.23 0.81
N LYS A 61 15.24 9.25 0.29
CA LYS A 61 14.74 10.65 0.33
C LYS A 61 13.61 10.91 -0.65
N LEU A 62 13.33 9.96 -1.53
CA LEU A 62 12.30 10.01 -2.58
C LEU A 62 12.55 11.19 -3.54
N GLY A 63 11.69 12.17 -3.64
CA GLY A 63 11.93 13.40 -4.40
C GLY A 63 11.05 13.57 -5.64
N LYS A 64 10.32 12.53 -6.05
CA LYS A 64 9.30 12.58 -7.10
C LYS A 64 7.95 12.21 -6.53
N LYS A 65 6.89 12.62 -7.21
CA LYS A 65 5.50 12.33 -6.84
C LYS A 65 4.71 11.93 -8.09
N ALA A 66 3.90 10.88 -7.96
CA ALA A 66 2.88 10.50 -8.93
C ALA A 66 1.53 10.46 -8.24
N VAL A 67 0.47 10.71 -9.01
CA VAL A 67 -0.92 10.72 -8.54
C VAL A 67 -1.72 9.81 -9.46
N GLY A 68 -2.60 9.01 -8.88
CA GLY A 68 -3.50 8.12 -9.59
C GLY A 68 -4.93 8.27 -9.12
N GLY A 69 -5.69 7.18 -9.16
CA GLY A 69 -7.10 7.12 -8.78
C GLY A 69 -7.38 6.12 -7.67
N ALA A 70 -8.58 6.23 -7.12
CA ALA A 70 -9.14 5.26 -6.20
C ALA A 70 -10.50 4.81 -6.71
N GLU A 71 -10.78 3.51 -6.61
CA GLU A 71 -12.06 2.91 -7.00
C GLU A 71 -12.67 2.12 -5.85
N ASP A 72 -13.99 2.15 -5.74
CA ASP A 72 -14.72 1.35 -4.78
C ASP A 72 -14.70 -0.13 -5.18
N ILE A 73 -14.52 -1.00 -4.20
CA ILE A 73 -14.64 -2.44 -4.43
C ILE A 73 -16.11 -2.84 -4.41
N ASN A 74 -16.56 -3.61 -5.41
CA ASN A 74 -17.94 -4.04 -5.53
C ASN A 74 -18.47 -4.92 -4.36
N PHE A 75 -17.59 -5.39 -3.47
CA PHE A 75 -17.93 -6.35 -2.40
C PHE A 75 -17.52 -5.89 -0.99
N GLY A 76 -17.25 -4.61 -0.78
CA GLY A 76 -16.86 -4.11 0.53
C GLY A 76 -16.82 -2.57 0.61
N PRO A 77 -16.63 -2.03 1.80
CA PRO A 77 -16.54 -0.58 2.01
C PRO A 77 -15.15 -0.01 1.71
N SER A 78 -14.19 -0.84 1.28
CA SER A 78 -12.81 -0.44 1.03
C SER A 78 -12.60 0.07 -0.39
N ARG A 79 -11.48 0.73 -0.62
CA ARG A 79 -11.10 1.37 -1.88
C ARG A 79 -9.75 0.86 -2.35
N ILE A 80 -9.65 0.49 -3.62
CA ILE A 80 -8.39 0.18 -4.29
C ILE A 80 -7.82 1.44 -4.91
N HIS A 81 -6.57 1.71 -4.61
CA HIS A 81 -5.78 2.79 -5.16
C HIS A 81 -4.84 2.24 -6.21
N GLU A 82 -4.70 2.96 -7.31
CA GLU A 82 -3.80 2.63 -8.41
C GLU A 82 -3.01 3.86 -8.84
N VAL A 83 -1.69 3.75 -8.88
CA VAL A 83 -0.79 4.81 -9.35
C VAL A 83 0.27 4.22 -10.27
N LYS A 84 0.25 4.62 -11.52
CA LYS A 84 1.27 4.25 -12.50
C LYS A 84 2.48 5.18 -12.41
N LEU A 85 3.65 4.61 -12.15
CA LEU A 85 4.93 5.30 -12.22
C LEU A 85 5.51 5.12 -13.62
N THR A 86 5.84 6.21 -14.29
CA THR A 86 6.39 6.21 -15.64
C THR A 86 7.73 6.96 -15.71
N GLY A 87 8.45 6.81 -16.83
CA GLY A 87 9.74 7.47 -17.00
C GLY A 87 10.82 6.97 -16.05
N LEU A 88 10.71 5.72 -15.63
CA LEU A 88 11.70 5.05 -14.81
C LEU A 88 12.93 4.68 -15.68
N LYS A 89 14.07 4.53 -15.04
CA LYS A 89 15.27 3.96 -15.66
C LYS A 89 15.25 2.46 -15.47
N ARG A 90 15.56 1.70 -16.53
CA ARG A 90 15.68 0.24 -16.47
C ARG A 90 16.78 -0.19 -15.49
N PHE A 91 16.65 -1.39 -14.97
CA PHE A 91 17.64 -2.06 -14.08
C PHE A 91 18.11 -1.19 -12.93
N THR A 92 17.16 -0.42 -12.34
CA THR A 92 17.43 0.61 -11.33
C THR A 92 16.56 0.39 -10.10
N THR A 93 17.15 0.47 -8.92
CA THR A 93 16.42 0.41 -7.65
C THR A 93 15.75 1.74 -7.38
N TYR A 94 14.46 1.67 -7.04
CA TYR A 94 13.62 2.78 -6.61
C TYR A 94 13.09 2.51 -5.21
N TYR A 95 12.98 3.58 -4.44
CA TYR A 95 12.32 3.63 -3.14
C TYR A 95 10.98 4.34 -3.31
N TYR A 96 9.95 3.88 -2.61
CA TYR A 96 8.63 4.49 -2.70
C TYR A 96 7.86 4.35 -1.40
N ARG A 97 6.88 5.22 -1.20
CA ARG A 97 5.81 5.07 -0.21
C ARG A 97 4.50 5.56 -0.80
N VAL A 98 3.39 5.06 -0.28
CA VAL A 98 2.06 5.49 -0.69
C VAL A 98 1.44 6.39 0.38
N LYS A 99 0.51 7.25 -0.07
CA LYS A 99 -0.26 8.14 0.79
C LYS A 99 -1.72 8.14 0.35
N THR A 100 -2.59 8.05 1.34
CA THR A 100 -4.03 8.26 1.21
C THR A 100 -4.45 9.20 2.32
N ASP A 101 -4.73 10.44 1.99
CA ASP A 101 -5.03 11.52 2.94
C ASP A 101 -3.95 11.63 4.04
N LYS A 102 -4.27 11.28 5.30
CA LYS A 102 -3.32 11.28 6.42
C LYS A 102 -2.58 9.95 6.59
N LEU A 103 -3.02 8.90 5.92
CA LEU A 103 -2.40 7.58 6.00
C LEU A 103 -1.15 7.55 5.12
N VAL A 104 -0.03 7.15 5.69
CA VAL A 104 1.27 7.06 5.00
C VAL A 104 1.88 5.70 5.29
N SER A 105 2.36 5.02 4.25
CA SER A 105 3.05 3.74 4.41
C SER A 105 4.50 3.89 4.86
N ASP A 106 5.13 2.77 5.23
CA ASP A 106 6.57 2.65 5.27
C ASP A 106 7.17 2.92 3.89
N ILE A 107 8.51 3.08 3.85
CA ILE A 107 9.25 3.16 2.59
C ILE A 107 9.58 1.74 2.16
N TYR A 108 9.17 1.40 0.95
CA TYR A 108 9.47 0.15 0.25
C TYR A 108 10.46 0.41 -0.87
N GLN A 109 10.98 -0.66 -1.48
CA GLN A 109 11.83 -0.55 -2.65
C GLN A 109 11.44 -1.60 -3.70
N PHE A 110 11.79 -1.35 -4.95
CA PHE A 110 11.74 -2.29 -6.06
C PHE A 110 12.89 -2.02 -7.04
N LYS A 111 13.18 -3.01 -7.88
CA LYS A 111 14.14 -2.85 -8.97
C LYS A 111 13.41 -3.05 -10.30
N THR A 112 13.51 -2.07 -11.19
CA THR A 112 12.96 -2.21 -12.54
C THR A 112 13.67 -3.32 -13.32
N PRO A 113 12.97 -4.15 -14.12
CA PRO A 113 13.59 -5.17 -14.93
C PRO A 113 14.50 -4.57 -16.02
N PRO A 114 15.44 -5.35 -16.60
CA PRO A 114 16.17 -4.97 -17.79
C PRO A 114 15.27 -5.01 -19.05
N PHE A 115 15.70 -4.42 -20.14
CA PHE A 115 15.11 -4.72 -21.44
C PHE A 115 15.51 -6.13 -21.91
N ALA A 116 14.69 -6.75 -22.72
CA ALA A 116 14.99 -8.07 -23.32
C ALA A 116 16.29 -8.07 -24.18
N SER A 117 16.72 -6.90 -24.64
CA SER A 117 17.97 -6.72 -25.39
C SER A 117 19.20 -6.53 -24.50
N ASP A 118 19.03 -6.33 -23.20
CA ASP A 118 20.14 -6.16 -22.28
C ASP A 118 20.77 -7.52 -21.94
N ASN A 119 22.09 -7.53 -21.75
CA ASN A 119 22.79 -8.75 -21.33
C ASN A 119 22.90 -8.83 -19.79
N GLU A 120 21.74 -8.72 -19.15
CA GLU A 120 21.61 -8.71 -17.69
C GLU A 120 20.83 -9.96 -17.23
N SER A 121 21.32 -10.61 -16.19
CA SER A 121 20.61 -11.72 -15.55
C SER A 121 19.56 -11.16 -14.58
N PHE A 122 18.39 -11.80 -14.54
CA PHE A 122 17.36 -11.53 -13.55
C PHE A 122 16.72 -12.82 -13.06
N ASN A 123 16.18 -12.78 -11.85
CA ASN A 123 15.46 -13.90 -11.27
C ASN A 123 13.97 -13.55 -11.21
N PHE A 124 13.11 -14.51 -11.45
CA PHE A 124 11.68 -14.37 -11.23
C PHE A 124 11.12 -15.57 -10.48
N LEU A 125 10.03 -15.37 -9.79
CA LEU A 125 9.29 -16.42 -9.10
C LEU A 125 7.92 -16.57 -9.74
N ALA A 126 7.56 -17.79 -10.11
CA ALA A 126 6.21 -18.12 -10.55
C ALA A 126 5.54 -19.02 -9.52
N MET A 127 4.33 -18.68 -9.14
CA MET A 127 3.52 -19.44 -8.19
C MET A 127 2.12 -19.63 -8.76
N SER A 128 1.47 -20.74 -8.41
CA SER A 128 0.08 -21.04 -8.76
C SER A 128 -0.65 -21.63 -7.56
N ASP A 129 -1.96 -21.77 -7.69
CA ASP A 129 -2.83 -22.46 -6.71
C ASP A 129 -2.70 -21.94 -5.26
N MET A 130 -2.65 -20.63 -5.13
CA MET A 130 -2.46 -19.93 -3.86
C MET A 130 -3.77 -19.77 -3.07
N GLN A 131 -4.66 -20.76 -3.16
CA GLN A 131 -5.94 -20.71 -2.52
C GLN A 131 -5.81 -20.85 -1.00
N ILE A 132 -6.53 -20.00 -0.29
CA ILE A 132 -6.73 -20.13 1.14
C ILE A 132 -7.89 -21.10 1.36
N ASP A 133 -7.64 -22.19 2.07
CA ASP A 133 -8.68 -23.10 2.51
C ASP A 133 -8.81 -23.10 4.04
N HIS A 134 -9.93 -23.60 4.55
CA HIS A 134 -10.19 -23.66 6.00
C HIS A 134 -9.23 -24.60 6.76
N GLN A 135 -8.58 -25.54 6.08
CA GLN A 135 -7.66 -26.49 6.69
C GLN A 135 -6.23 -25.93 6.75
N ASN A 136 -5.91 -25.04 5.83
CA ASN A 136 -4.57 -24.45 5.69
C ASN A 136 -4.62 -22.92 5.50
N PRO A 137 -5.18 -22.16 6.46
CA PRO A 137 -5.40 -20.70 6.30
C PRO A 137 -4.09 -19.91 6.14
N ASP A 138 -2.99 -20.43 6.68
CA ASP A 138 -1.69 -19.77 6.63
C ASP A 138 -0.74 -20.33 5.55
N LYS A 139 -1.23 -21.17 4.65
CA LYS A 139 -0.39 -21.90 3.70
C LYS A 139 0.45 -20.99 2.81
N PHE A 140 -0.12 -19.89 2.36
CA PHE A 140 0.62 -18.89 1.57
C PHE A 140 1.81 -18.30 2.34
N ASN A 141 1.55 -17.82 3.57
CA ASN A 141 2.60 -17.29 4.44
C ASN A 141 3.68 -18.33 4.73
N GLU A 142 3.28 -19.58 4.88
CA GLU A 142 4.19 -20.70 5.11
C GLU A 142 5.11 -20.95 3.91
N ILE A 143 4.56 -21.02 2.71
CA ILE A 143 5.31 -21.18 1.46
C ILE A 143 6.32 -20.03 1.30
N VAL A 144 5.88 -18.81 1.48
CA VAL A 144 6.77 -17.64 1.36
C VAL A 144 7.85 -17.65 2.44
N ASN A 145 7.46 -17.69 3.72
CA ASN A 145 8.40 -17.45 4.82
C ASN A 145 9.27 -18.66 5.16
N LYS A 146 8.78 -19.90 4.96
CA LYS A 146 9.53 -21.12 5.29
C LYS A 146 10.16 -21.80 4.07
N GLY A 147 9.67 -21.51 2.86
CA GLY A 147 10.18 -22.07 1.62
C GLY A 147 10.98 -21.04 0.82
N ILE A 148 10.32 -20.06 0.23
CA ILE A 148 10.90 -19.16 -0.77
C ILE A 148 12.01 -18.28 -0.19
N LEU A 149 11.72 -17.54 0.88
CA LEU A 149 12.72 -16.61 1.45
C LEU A 149 13.98 -17.30 1.98
N PRO A 150 13.90 -18.44 2.70
CA PRO A 150 15.09 -19.19 3.09
C PRO A 150 15.87 -19.73 1.89
N PHE A 151 15.19 -20.23 0.85
CA PHE A 151 15.82 -20.70 -0.38
C PHE A 151 16.57 -19.56 -1.07
N LEU A 152 15.94 -18.44 -1.31
CA LEU A 152 16.59 -17.27 -1.92
C LEU A 152 17.81 -16.81 -1.12
N LYS A 153 17.71 -16.82 0.21
CA LYS A 153 18.81 -16.46 1.09
C LYS A 153 19.98 -17.46 0.99
N SER A 154 19.70 -18.77 0.86
CA SER A 154 20.74 -19.78 0.72
C SER A 154 21.45 -19.72 -0.62
N GLU A 155 20.73 -19.46 -1.70
CA GLU A 155 21.27 -19.47 -3.06
C GLU A 155 21.93 -18.13 -3.44
N TYR A 156 21.39 -17.01 -2.97
CA TYR A 156 21.78 -15.67 -3.38
C TYR A 156 22.30 -14.78 -2.23
N GLY A 157 22.51 -15.35 -1.05
CA GLY A 157 23.03 -14.62 0.11
C GLY A 157 21.99 -13.71 0.75
N ASN A 158 22.29 -12.42 0.92
CA ASN A 158 21.37 -11.46 1.54
C ASN A 158 20.30 -10.93 0.57
N THR A 159 19.97 -11.66 -0.47
CA THR A 159 18.88 -11.33 -1.40
C THR A 159 17.58 -11.19 -0.62
N THR A 160 16.97 -10.05 -0.70
CA THR A 160 15.65 -9.77 -0.13
C THR A 160 14.58 -9.97 -1.21
N PRO A 161 13.29 -10.08 -0.87
CA PRO A 161 12.22 -10.09 -1.86
C PRO A 161 12.28 -8.89 -2.81
N ASP A 162 12.84 -7.77 -2.35
CA ASP A 162 13.00 -6.53 -3.11
C ASP A 162 14.05 -6.64 -4.24
N ASP A 163 14.90 -7.66 -4.21
CA ASP A 163 15.90 -7.94 -5.26
C ASP A 163 15.33 -8.83 -6.39
N LEU A 164 14.13 -9.36 -6.24
CA LEU A 164 13.41 -10.03 -7.31
C LEU A 164 12.86 -8.99 -8.27
N ALA A 165 13.05 -9.18 -9.57
CA ALA A 165 12.31 -8.44 -10.57
C ALA A 165 10.85 -8.92 -10.52
N MET A 166 9.96 -8.04 -10.15
CA MET A 166 8.52 -8.29 -10.16
C MET A 166 7.92 -7.72 -11.43
#